data_3f84954abd87e9b617096612b19a8855
#
_entry.id   3f84954abd87e9b617096612b19a8855
#
_cell.length_a   1.000
_cell.length_b   1.000
_cell.length_c   1.000
_cell.angle_alpha   90.00
_cell.angle_beta   90.00
_cell.angle_gamma   90.00
#
_symmetry.space_group_name_H-M   'P 1'
#
loop_
_entity.id
_entity.type
_entity.pdbx_description
1 polymer ?
#
loop_
_entity_poly.entity_id
_entity_poly.type
_entity_poly.pdbx_seq_one_letter_code
_entity_poly.pdbx_strand_id
1 'polypeptide(L)'
;MTLGGVGYGTKIDYVQVSHSGDDAYEWFGGAVNAKHLISYRTLDDDFDTDNGFSGNVQYAVALRDPLVADQCSCSDSNGFESDNDGSGSTALPQTSAKFANVSIYIANGTVDKKYRSAFRIRRNSALSIYNTVVNGAFPKAGLEL
;
A
#
# COMPACT_ATOMS: atom_id res chain seq x y z
N MET A 1 5.12 -7.95 4.50
CA MET A 1 5.81 -8.87 3.54
C MET A 1 6.53 -8.02 2.52
N THR A 2 7.84 -7.98 2.57
CA THR A 2 8.69 -7.16 1.71
C THR A 2 9.22 -7.97 0.53
N LEU A 3 9.16 -7.42 -0.67
CA LEU A 3 9.51 -8.06 -1.94
C LEU A 3 10.49 -7.19 -2.72
N GLY A 4 11.77 -7.58 -2.75
CA GLY A 4 12.83 -6.85 -3.44
C GLY A 4 13.10 -7.41 -4.84
N GLY A 5 12.78 -6.67 -5.90
CA GLY A 5 13.10 -7.02 -7.28
C GLY A 5 12.48 -8.31 -7.81
N VAL A 6 11.36 -8.76 -7.25
CA VAL A 6 10.75 -10.05 -7.60
C VAL A 6 10.12 -10.00 -8.98
N GLY A 7 10.48 -10.94 -9.84
CA GLY A 7 10.03 -10.99 -11.23
C GLY A 7 8.66 -11.65 -11.42
N TYR A 8 8.09 -11.43 -12.60
CA TYR A 8 6.75 -11.91 -13.01
C TYR A 8 6.59 -13.45 -13.02
N GLY A 9 7.68 -14.20 -12.98
CA GLY A 9 7.64 -15.68 -12.90
C GLY A 9 7.29 -16.21 -11.52
N THR A 10 7.31 -15.36 -10.48
CA THR A 10 6.91 -15.73 -9.13
C THR A 10 5.40 -15.64 -8.97
N LYS A 11 4.79 -16.63 -8.33
CA LYS A 11 3.37 -16.63 -8.02
C LYS A 11 3.15 -16.25 -6.55
N ILE A 12 2.37 -15.19 -6.33
CA ILE A 12 1.88 -14.77 -5.02
C ILE A 12 0.36 -14.82 -5.06
N ASP A 13 -0.23 -15.69 -4.26
CA ASP A 13 -1.66 -15.94 -4.30
C ASP A 13 -2.16 -16.46 -2.94
N TYR A 14 -3.31 -15.96 -2.49
CA TYR A 14 -3.92 -16.32 -1.20
C TYR A 14 -2.99 -16.10 0.00
N VAL A 15 -2.44 -14.91 0.11
CA VAL A 15 -1.56 -14.53 1.23
C VAL A 15 -2.30 -13.56 2.15
N GLN A 16 -2.24 -13.83 3.44
CA GLN A 16 -2.66 -12.91 4.48
C GLN A 16 -1.45 -12.46 5.30
N VAL A 17 -1.31 -11.15 5.47
CA VAL A 17 -0.40 -10.54 6.43
C VAL A 17 -1.23 -9.96 7.57
N SER A 18 -0.89 -10.34 8.79
CA SER A 18 -1.62 -9.93 9.99
C SER A 18 -0.67 -9.35 11.03
N HIS A 19 -1.06 -8.21 11.60
CA HIS A 19 -0.31 -7.55 12.67
C HIS A 19 1.15 -7.31 12.32
N SER A 20 1.43 -6.89 11.08
CA SER A 20 2.78 -6.46 10.71
C SER A 20 3.21 -5.27 11.57
N GLY A 21 4.46 -5.26 11.97
CA GLY A 21 5.09 -4.13 12.69
C GLY A 21 5.52 -2.99 11.76
N ASP A 22 5.22 -3.10 10.49
CA ASP A 22 5.55 -2.21 9.39
C ASP A 22 4.45 -2.44 8.33
N ASP A 23 4.73 -2.27 7.04
CA ASP A 23 3.77 -2.52 5.96
C ASP A 23 3.24 -3.96 5.94
N ALA A 24 2.01 -4.12 5.46
CA ALA A 24 1.51 -5.45 5.14
C ALA A 24 2.20 -6.00 3.89
N TYR A 25 2.18 -5.24 2.82
CA TYR A 25 2.84 -5.59 1.55
C TYR A 25 3.64 -4.41 1.05
N GLU A 26 4.92 -4.65 0.81
CA GLU A 26 5.87 -3.65 0.34
C GLU A 26 6.66 -4.22 -0.85
N TRP A 27 6.69 -3.49 -1.97
CA TRP A 27 7.40 -3.89 -3.17
C TRP A 27 8.47 -2.87 -3.53
N PHE A 28 9.71 -3.27 -3.41
CA PHE A 28 10.87 -2.53 -3.91
C PHE A 28 11.24 -3.02 -5.31
N GLY A 29 10.69 -2.39 -6.34
CA GLY A 29 10.94 -2.77 -7.72
C GLY A 29 10.39 -4.14 -8.12
N GLY A 30 10.78 -4.61 -9.28
CA GLY A 30 10.32 -5.87 -9.84
C GLY A 30 8.98 -5.78 -10.57
N ALA A 31 8.44 -6.94 -10.94
CA ALA A 31 7.23 -7.03 -11.75
C ALA A 31 6.35 -8.23 -11.37
N VAL A 32 6.46 -8.70 -10.13
CA VAL A 32 5.65 -9.82 -9.66
C VAL A 32 4.17 -9.48 -9.66
N ASN A 33 3.33 -10.43 -10.07
CA ASN A 33 1.89 -10.29 -9.95
C ASN A 33 1.38 -10.99 -8.69
N ALA A 34 0.41 -10.38 -8.02
CA ALA A 34 -0.18 -10.92 -6.80
C ALA A 34 -1.71 -10.90 -6.84
N LYS A 35 -2.34 -11.89 -6.23
CA LYS A 35 -3.79 -11.99 -6.12
C LYS A 35 -4.22 -12.51 -4.75
N HIS A 36 -5.49 -12.19 -4.41
CA HIS A 36 -6.16 -12.66 -3.20
C HIS A 36 -5.34 -12.37 -1.94
N LEU A 37 -5.06 -11.08 -1.75
CA LEU A 37 -4.27 -10.59 -0.63
C LEU A 37 -5.18 -10.08 0.48
N ILE A 38 -4.79 -10.34 1.73
CA ILE A 38 -5.45 -9.75 2.90
C ILE A 38 -4.39 -9.05 3.75
N SER A 39 -4.57 -7.75 3.97
CA SER A 39 -3.90 -6.99 5.02
C SER A 39 -4.80 -6.90 6.24
N TYR A 40 -4.32 -7.32 7.40
CA TYR A 40 -5.11 -7.29 8.63
C TYR A 40 -4.35 -6.65 9.79
N ARG A 41 -4.83 -5.46 10.22
CA ARG A 41 -4.31 -4.74 11.39
C ARG A 41 -2.80 -4.51 11.34
N THR A 42 -2.28 -4.11 10.20
CA THR A 42 -0.88 -3.70 10.04
C THR A 42 -0.64 -2.34 10.69
N LEU A 43 0.58 -2.04 11.10
CA LEU A 43 0.93 -0.75 11.71
C LEU A 43 1.05 0.34 10.65
N ASP A 44 1.90 0.16 9.64
CA ASP A 44 2.13 1.18 8.62
C ASP A 44 1.19 0.99 7.42
N ASP A 45 1.64 0.92 6.20
CA ASP A 45 0.79 0.91 5.02
C ASP A 45 0.22 -0.48 4.69
N ASP A 46 -0.94 -0.54 4.04
CA ASP A 46 -1.46 -1.82 3.56
C ASP A 46 -0.74 -2.27 2.30
N PHE A 47 -0.48 -1.31 1.38
CA PHE A 47 0.17 -1.57 0.09
C PHE A 47 1.15 -0.44 -0.21
N ASP A 48 2.45 -0.71 -0.06
CA ASP A 48 3.52 0.21 -0.42
C ASP A 48 4.27 -0.25 -1.66
N THR A 49 4.55 0.68 -2.57
CA THR A 49 5.23 0.42 -3.83
C THR A 49 6.32 1.45 -4.09
N ASP A 50 7.53 0.98 -4.40
CA ASP A 50 8.70 1.82 -4.57
C ASP A 50 9.67 1.26 -5.61
N ASN A 51 10.66 2.06 -5.96
CA ASN A 51 11.86 1.67 -6.73
C ASN A 51 11.58 0.93 -8.04
N GLY A 52 10.54 1.39 -8.76
CA GLY A 52 10.22 0.87 -10.10
C GLY A 52 9.37 -0.39 -10.12
N PHE A 53 8.62 -0.68 -9.05
CA PHE A 53 7.66 -1.78 -9.09
C PHE A 53 6.59 -1.56 -10.16
N SER A 54 6.38 -2.57 -11.02
CA SER A 54 5.47 -2.50 -12.18
C SER A 54 4.52 -3.69 -12.29
N GLY A 55 4.37 -4.46 -11.24
CA GLY A 55 3.48 -5.63 -11.18
C GLY A 55 2.00 -5.28 -11.16
N ASN A 56 1.16 -6.30 -11.29
CA ASN A 56 -0.29 -6.18 -11.18
C ASN A 56 -0.77 -6.89 -9.90
N VAL A 57 -1.56 -6.18 -9.12
CA VAL A 57 -2.16 -6.70 -7.88
C VAL A 57 -3.68 -6.66 -8.01
N GLN A 58 -4.34 -7.77 -7.69
CA GLN A 58 -5.78 -7.88 -7.89
C GLN A 58 -6.45 -8.69 -6.78
N TYR A 59 -7.69 -8.29 -6.45
CA TYR A 59 -8.49 -8.94 -5.39
C TYR A 59 -7.80 -8.85 -4.03
N ALA A 60 -7.62 -7.64 -3.53
CA ALA A 60 -7.03 -7.39 -2.23
C ALA A 60 -8.02 -6.75 -1.27
N VAL A 61 -7.89 -7.09 0.01
CA VAL A 61 -8.69 -6.51 1.09
C VAL A 61 -7.77 -6.05 2.21
N ALA A 62 -7.98 -4.84 2.68
CA ALA A 62 -7.35 -4.33 3.89
C ALA A 62 -8.41 -4.07 4.97
N LEU A 63 -8.20 -4.66 6.14
CA LEU A 63 -9.05 -4.49 7.32
C LEU A 63 -8.22 -3.86 8.43
N ARG A 64 -8.42 -2.58 8.65
CA ARG A 64 -7.65 -1.79 9.61
C ARG A 64 -8.40 -1.59 10.93
N ASP A 65 -7.65 -1.64 12.01
CA ASP A 65 -8.13 -1.22 13.33
C ASP A 65 -7.87 0.28 13.50
N PRO A 66 -8.87 1.09 13.84
CA PRO A 66 -8.69 2.54 13.93
C PRO A 66 -7.68 2.98 14.99
N LEU A 67 -7.35 2.12 15.96
CA LEU A 67 -6.40 2.44 17.03
C LEU A 67 -5.01 1.85 16.81
N VAL A 68 -4.81 1.11 15.72
CA VAL A 68 -3.52 0.47 15.38
C VAL A 68 -2.90 1.21 14.21
N ALA A 69 -1.88 2.00 14.49
CA ALA A 69 -1.14 2.81 13.50
C ALA A 69 0.34 2.88 13.88
N ASP A 70 1.19 3.17 12.91
CA ASP A 70 2.63 3.31 13.16
C ASP A 70 2.93 4.51 14.06
N GLN A 71 3.64 4.25 15.15
CA GLN A 71 4.03 5.27 16.11
C GLN A 71 5.41 5.86 15.84
N CYS A 72 6.09 5.41 14.76
CA CYS A 72 7.35 6.02 14.32
C CYS A 72 7.15 7.50 13.99
N SER A 73 8.14 8.32 14.30
CA SER A 73 8.14 9.73 13.87
C SER A 73 8.49 9.89 12.38
N CYS A 74 8.87 8.81 11.72
CA CYS A 74 9.35 8.76 10.33
C CYS A 74 8.26 8.40 9.33
N SER A 75 7.14 7.86 9.78
CA SER A 75 6.06 7.37 8.93
C SER A 75 4.68 7.75 9.46
N ASP A 76 3.68 7.63 8.63
CA ASP A 76 2.26 7.78 8.92
C ASP A 76 1.49 6.71 8.15
N SER A 77 0.52 6.06 8.77
CA SER A 77 -0.20 4.91 8.20
C SER A 77 -1.16 5.28 7.08
N ASN A 78 -1.02 4.64 5.94
CA ASN A 78 -1.88 4.85 4.77
C ASN A 78 -2.57 3.54 4.31
N GLY A 79 -3.53 3.65 3.42
CA GLY A 79 -4.03 2.49 2.68
C GLY A 79 -3.05 2.09 1.57
N PHE A 80 -2.66 3.06 0.76
CA PHE A 80 -1.60 2.96 -0.23
C PHE A 80 -0.55 4.02 0.02
N GLU A 81 0.71 3.66 -0.03
CA GLU A 81 1.81 4.58 -0.29
C GLU A 81 2.48 4.19 -1.61
N SER A 82 2.95 5.17 -2.39
CA SER A 82 3.66 4.89 -3.63
C SER A 82 4.66 5.99 -3.94
N ASP A 83 5.91 5.61 -4.06
CA ASP A 83 7.02 6.47 -4.43
C ASP A 83 7.77 5.92 -5.66
N ASN A 84 8.40 6.78 -6.46
CA ASN A 84 9.34 6.28 -7.47
C ASN A 84 10.66 5.89 -6.81
N ASP A 85 11.13 6.75 -5.92
CA ASP A 85 12.23 6.54 -4.98
C ASP A 85 12.17 7.60 -3.87
N GLY A 86 13.01 7.46 -2.84
CA GLY A 86 13.01 8.37 -1.70
C GLY A 86 13.26 9.84 -2.02
N SER A 87 13.83 10.16 -3.20
CA SER A 87 14.06 11.53 -3.68
C SER A 87 13.01 12.04 -4.67
N GLY A 88 12.13 11.18 -5.19
CA GLY A 88 11.19 11.53 -6.25
C GLY A 88 11.86 11.77 -7.59
N SER A 89 12.97 11.09 -7.86
CA SER A 89 13.72 11.25 -9.08
C SER A 89 12.97 10.70 -10.31
N THR A 90 13.53 10.92 -11.51
CA THR A 90 13.06 10.34 -12.78
C THR A 90 13.75 9.01 -13.10
N ALA A 91 14.29 8.32 -12.08
CA ALA A 91 14.95 7.03 -12.28
C ALA A 91 14.01 6.01 -12.92
N LEU A 92 14.58 5.17 -13.75
CA LEU A 92 13.88 4.10 -14.45
C LEU A 92 14.33 2.72 -13.97
N PRO A 93 13.43 1.74 -13.94
CA PRO A 93 12.02 1.82 -14.32
C PRO A 93 11.22 2.67 -13.33
N GLN A 94 10.23 3.42 -13.83
CA GLN A 94 9.33 4.18 -12.97
C GLN A 94 8.38 3.24 -12.23
N THR A 95 8.10 3.53 -10.95
CA THR A 95 7.06 2.84 -10.18
C THR A 95 5.71 3.07 -10.84
N SER A 96 5.11 2.00 -11.38
CA SER A 96 3.93 2.07 -12.24
C SER A 96 3.00 0.86 -12.06
N ALA A 97 2.92 0.35 -10.85
CA ALA A 97 2.07 -0.79 -10.50
C ALA A 97 0.60 -0.54 -10.82
N LYS A 98 -0.14 -1.61 -11.06
CA LYS A 98 -1.58 -1.58 -11.31
C LYS A 98 -2.31 -2.38 -10.24
N PHE A 99 -3.22 -1.72 -9.55
CA PHE A 99 -4.11 -2.36 -8.58
C PHE A 99 -5.54 -2.36 -9.10
N ALA A 100 -6.24 -3.47 -8.92
CA ALA A 100 -7.64 -3.59 -9.30
C ALA A 100 -8.44 -4.44 -8.31
N ASN A 101 -9.71 -4.09 -8.11
CA ASN A 101 -10.61 -4.81 -7.20
C ASN A 101 -10.04 -4.86 -5.76
N VAL A 102 -9.74 -3.69 -5.21
CA VAL A 102 -9.22 -3.54 -3.84
C VAL A 102 -10.30 -2.94 -2.95
N SER A 103 -10.38 -3.43 -1.73
CA SER A 103 -11.25 -2.86 -0.70
C SER A 103 -10.44 -2.55 0.55
N ILE A 104 -10.47 -1.29 0.99
CA ILE A 104 -9.85 -0.88 2.25
C ILE A 104 -10.93 -0.45 3.22
N TYR A 105 -10.88 -0.97 4.42
CA TYR A 105 -11.88 -0.72 5.44
C TYR A 105 -11.22 -0.38 6.77
N ILE A 106 -11.56 0.79 7.32
CA ILE A 106 -11.27 1.16 8.71
C ILE A 106 -12.59 1.11 9.46
N ALA A 107 -12.64 0.41 10.60
CA ALA A 107 -13.82 0.36 11.43
C ALA A 107 -14.22 1.76 11.94
N ASN A 108 -15.53 1.95 12.14
CA ASN A 108 -16.03 3.21 12.66
C ASN A 108 -15.49 3.51 14.08
N GLY A 109 -15.26 4.78 14.36
CA GLY A 109 -14.80 5.23 15.66
C GLY A 109 -13.74 6.32 15.55
N THR A 110 -13.10 6.60 16.69
CA THR A 110 -11.96 7.51 16.72
C THR A 110 -10.77 6.83 16.07
N VAL A 111 -10.18 7.48 15.08
CA VAL A 111 -9.00 7.00 14.36
C VAL A 111 -7.75 7.61 14.96
N ASP A 112 -6.69 6.82 15.13
CA ASP A 112 -5.39 7.30 15.63
C ASP A 112 -4.89 8.44 14.71
N LYS A 113 -4.30 9.46 15.33
CA LYS A 113 -3.78 10.65 14.64
C LYS A 113 -2.67 10.36 13.63
N LYS A 114 -2.08 9.19 13.69
CA LYS A 114 -1.05 8.71 12.76
C LYS A 114 -1.61 8.14 11.47
N TYR A 115 -2.91 7.88 11.39
CA TYR A 115 -3.54 7.64 10.10
C TYR A 115 -3.49 8.89 9.25
N ARG A 116 -3.12 8.73 7.98
CA ARG A 116 -2.94 9.84 7.06
C ARG A 116 -3.92 9.81 5.90
N SER A 117 -3.60 9.10 4.85
CA SER A 117 -4.37 9.16 3.60
C SER A 117 -4.79 7.76 3.13
N ALA A 118 -5.95 7.67 2.47
CA ALA A 118 -6.33 6.40 1.85
C ALA A 118 -5.38 6.04 0.70
N PHE A 119 -5.02 7.04 -0.09
CA PHE A 119 -4.04 6.93 -1.17
C PHE A 119 -3.01 8.05 -1.02
N ARG A 120 -1.77 7.70 -0.85
CA ARG A 120 -0.64 8.61 -0.81
C ARG A 120 0.29 8.29 -1.97
N ILE A 121 0.10 8.97 -3.11
CA ILE A 121 0.85 8.72 -4.34
C ILE A 121 1.72 9.94 -4.59
N ARG A 122 3.03 9.79 -4.50
CA ARG A 122 3.96 10.92 -4.47
C ARG A 122 5.27 10.60 -5.18
N ARG A 123 6.20 11.55 -5.12
CA ARG A 123 7.60 11.36 -5.53
C ARG A 123 7.74 10.70 -6.90
N ASN A 124 7.00 11.23 -7.89
CA ASN A 124 7.06 10.79 -9.28
C ASN A 124 6.61 9.33 -9.53
N SER A 125 5.81 8.75 -8.64
CA SER A 125 5.15 7.47 -8.89
C SER A 125 4.02 7.61 -9.91
N ALA A 126 3.74 6.56 -10.70
CA ALA A 126 2.69 6.50 -11.72
C ALA A 126 1.71 5.34 -11.46
N LEU A 127 1.29 5.16 -10.23
CA LEU A 127 0.38 4.10 -9.82
C LEU A 127 -0.97 4.20 -10.53
N SER A 128 -1.52 3.06 -10.94
CA SER A 128 -2.86 2.97 -11.53
C SER A 128 -3.79 2.15 -10.64
N ILE A 129 -4.94 2.70 -10.27
CA ILE A 129 -5.88 2.06 -9.36
C ILE A 129 -7.26 2.01 -10.02
N TYR A 130 -7.84 0.81 -10.09
CA TYR A 130 -9.11 0.53 -10.73
C TYR A 130 -10.07 -0.19 -9.78
N ASN A 131 -11.36 0.07 -9.93
CA ASN A 131 -12.43 -0.63 -9.22
C ASN A 131 -12.10 -0.87 -7.74
N THR A 132 -11.75 0.22 -7.05
CA THR A 132 -11.29 0.19 -5.65
C THR A 132 -12.23 1.01 -4.79
N VAL A 133 -12.55 0.49 -3.62
CA VAL A 133 -13.37 1.17 -2.64
C VAL A 133 -12.61 1.35 -1.33
N VAL A 134 -12.75 2.53 -0.74
CA VAL A 134 -12.26 2.83 0.59
C VAL A 134 -13.42 3.26 1.46
N ASN A 135 -13.54 2.65 2.62
CA ASN A 135 -14.54 3.01 3.63
C ASN A 135 -13.83 3.23 4.98
N GLY A 136 -14.10 4.37 5.57
CA GLY A 136 -13.54 4.77 6.86
C GLY A 136 -12.86 6.13 6.82
N ALA A 137 -12.45 6.60 7.99
CA ALA A 137 -11.87 7.93 8.13
C ALA A 137 -10.34 7.89 7.95
N PHE A 138 -9.87 8.53 6.89
CA PHE A 138 -8.46 8.90 6.74
C PHE A 138 -8.34 10.40 7.03
N PRO A 139 -7.74 10.80 8.18
CA PRO A 139 -7.82 12.18 8.68
C PRO A 139 -7.20 13.21 7.77
N LYS A 140 -6.19 12.87 7.00
CA LYS A 140 -5.49 13.80 6.11
C LYS A 140 -6.24 13.98 4.79
N ALA A 141 -6.44 12.89 4.05
CA ALA A 141 -7.07 12.95 2.73
C ALA A 141 -7.57 11.57 2.25
N GLY A 142 -8.56 11.58 1.36
CA GLY A 142 -8.87 10.40 0.54
C GLY A 142 -7.75 10.12 -0.46
N LEU A 143 -7.25 11.18 -1.13
CA LEU A 143 -6.12 11.12 -2.06
C LEU A 143 -5.15 12.27 -1.77
N GLU A 144 -3.88 11.94 -1.64
CA GLU A 144 -2.75 12.86 -1.50
C GLU A 144 -1.75 12.60 -2.64
N LEU A 145 -1.40 13.67 -3.38
CA LEU A 145 -0.44 13.66 -4.50
C LEU A 145 0.76 14.53 -4.16
#